data_b19db5c54b374c7dde24a227066454a4
#
_entry.id   b19db5c54b374c7dde24a227066454a4
#
_cell.length_a   1.000
_cell.length_b   1.000
_cell.length_c   1.000
_cell.angle_alpha   90.00
_cell.angle_beta   90.00
_cell.angle_gamma   90.00
#
_symmetry.space_group_name_H-M   'P 1'
#
loop_
_entity.id
_entity.type
_entity.pdbx_description
1 polymer ?
#
loop_
_entity_poly.entity_id
_entity_poly.type
_entity_poly.pdbx_seq_one_letter_code
_entity_poly.pdbx_strand_id
1 'polypeptide(L)'
;MPYGLKRYQQAESLHFITFSCYHRLPYLSGPESKHVIETILERTRLRHEARVYAYVLMPEHVHLLINEPPNILLAQFLKSFKQTTSRKLKGSREQFWQDRYFDRNISGEEARSEVLQYIHRNPVKRGLVASPGQYEWSSYNHYATGVRGTVEIESEWTARHRRTHSSQ
;
A
#
# COMPACT_ATOMS: atom_id res chain seq x y z
N MET A 1 -9.06 -20.29 10.78
CA MET A 1 -7.85 -19.46 10.96
C MET A 1 -7.18 -19.81 12.27
N PRO A 2 -5.86 -20.08 12.26
CA PRO A 2 -5.18 -20.35 13.53
C PRO A 2 -5.35 -19.19 14.50
N TYR A 3 -5.69 -19.50 15.70
CA TYR A 3 -5.97 -18.53 16.76
C TYR A 3 -4.84 -17.52 16.98
N GLY A 4 -3.62 -17.96 16.82
CA GLY A 4 -2.44 -17.11 17.02
C GLY A 4 -2.28 -16.00 15.98
N LEU A 5 -2.67 -16.26 14.74
CA LEU A 5 -2.59 -15.27 13.67
C LEU A 5 -3.64 -14.17 13.87
N LYS A 6 -4.84 -14.55 14.29
CA LYS A 6 -5.92 -13.60 14.57
C LYS A 6 -5.57 -12.68 15.73
N ARG A 7 -5.00 -13.22 16.82
CA ARG A 7 -4.55 -12.40 17.95
C ARG A 7 -3.43 -11.45 17.56
N TYR A 8 -2.49 -11.91 16.76
CA TYR A 8 -1.39 -11.10 16.29
C TYR A 8 -1.89 -9.92 15.47
N GLN A 9 -2.80 -10.19 14.53
CA GLN A 9 -3.39 -9.12 13.70
C GLN A 9 -4.25 -8.17 14.51
N GLN A 10 -4.93 -8.64 15.55
CA GLN A 10 -5.74 -7.79 16.42
C GLN A 10 -4.88 -6.90 17.32
N ALA A 11 -3.71 -7.38 17.74
CA ALA A 11 -2.79 -6.63 18.58
C ALA A 11 -2.03 -5.56 17.80
N GLU A 12 -1.91 -5.71 16.49
CA GLU A 12 -1.15 -4.80 15.65
C GLU A 12 -2.01 -3.63 15.20
N SER A 13 -1.59 -2.43 15.58
CA SER A 13 -2.19 -1.20 15.09
C SER A 13 -1.64 -0.91 13.69
N LEU A 14 -2.54 -0.66 12.74
CA LEU A 14 -2.16 -0.29 11.38
C LEU A 14 -2.32 1.20 11.18
N HIS A 15 -1.70 1.71 10.13
CA HIS A 15 -1.78 3.10 9.73
C HIS A 15 -2.38 3.20 8.35
N PHE A 16 -3.44 4.00 8.23
CA PHE A 16 -3.98 4.39 6.94
C PHE A 16 -3.31 5.69 6.53
N ILE A 17 -2.46 5.61 5.51
CA ILE A 17 -1.63 6.71 5.03
C ILE A 17 -2.16 7.18 3.69
N THR A 18 -2.29 8.50 3.53
CA THR A 18 -2.58 9.13 2.24
C THR A 18 -1.54 10.20 1.97
N PHE A 19 -0.88 10.10 0.84
CA PHE A 19 0.05 11.15 0.40
C PHE A 19 -0.20 11.49 -1.06
N SER A 20 -0.05 12.75 -1.40
CA SER A 20 -0.43 13.29 -2.69
C SER A 20 0.76 13.83 -3.45
N CYS A 21 0.66 13.80 -4.77
CA CYS A 21 1.61 14.51 -5.63
C CYS A 21 1.50 16.02 -5.39
N TYR A 22 2.57 16.73 -5.69
CA TYR A 22 2.68 18.19 -5.50
C TYR A 22 1.52 18.90 -6.20
N HIS A 23 0.82 19.75 -5.46
CA HIS A 23 -0.40 20.43 -5.90
C HIS A 23 -1.48 19.49 -6.46
N ARG A 24 -1.47 18.22 -6.06
CA ARG A 24 -2.37 17.17 -6.56
C ARG A 24 -2.36 17.05 -8.08
N LEU A 25 -1.23 17.33 -8.71
CA LEU A 25 -1.06 17.13 -10.14
C LEU A 25 -0.97 15.63 -10.44
N PRO A 26 -1.47 15.19 -11.61
CA PRO A 26 -1.59 13.75 -11.91
C PRO A 26 -0.26 13.13 -12.36
N TYR A 27 0.76 13.22 -11.54
CA TYR A 27 2.10 12.70 -11.86
C TYR A 27 2.16 11.16 -11.95
N LEU A 28 1.14 10.48 -11.40
CA LEU A 28 1.04 9.03 -11.43
C LEU A 28 0.02 8.52 -12.45
N SER A 29 -0.32 9.31 -13.47
CA SER A 29 -1.31 8.91 -14.50
C SER A 29 -0.81 7.75 -15.37
N GLY A 30 0.47 7.72 -15.70
CA GLY A 30 1.03 6.72 -16.59
C GLY A 30 1.35 5.41 -15.88
N PRO A 31 1.36 4.28 -16.62
CA PRO A 31 1.71 2.99 -16.03
C PRO A 31 3.15 2.91 -15.58
N GLU A 32 4.06 3.60 -16.25
CA GLU A 32 5.49 3.58 -15.91
C GLU A 32 5.77 4.16 -14.52
N SER A 33 5.15 5.32 -14.21
CA SER A 33 5.32 5.95 -12.90
C SER A 33 4.74 5.09 -11.79
N LYS A 34 3.57 4.49 -12.02
CA LYS A 34 2.95 3.60 -11.04
C LYS A 34 3.82 2.36 -10.80
N HIS A 35 4.40 1.81 -11.85
CA HIS A 35 5.29 0.66 -11.71
C HIS A 35 6.51 0.99 -10.85
N VAL A 36 7.08 2.17 -11.03
CA VAL A 36 8.20 2.65 -10.20
C VAL A 36 7.78 2.73 -8.73
N ILE A 37 6.59 3.27 -8.46
CA ILE A 37 6.06 3.35 -7.10
C ILE A 37 5.94 1.97 -6.47
N GLU A 38 5.35 1.01 -7.17
CA GLU A 38 5.20 -0.35 -6.66
C GLU A 38 6.55 -1.01 -6.38
N THR A 39 7.49 -0.88 -7.31
CA THR A 39 8.82 -1.49 -7.18
C THR A 39 9.56 -0.92 -5.98
N ILE A 40 9.52 0.39 -5.78
CA ILE A 40 10.21 1.05 -4.66
C ILE A 40 9.50 0.73 -3.34
N LEU A 41 8.17 0.67 -3.36
CA LEU A 41 7.41 0.28 -2.16
C LEU A 41 7.81 -1.13 -1.70
N GLU A 42 7.89 -2.08 -2.63
CA GLU A 42 8.30 -3.44 -2.29
C GLU A 42 9.73 -3.50 -1.74
N ARG A 43 10.66 -2.79 -2.36
CA ARG A 43 12.05 -2.72 -1.88
C ARG A 43 12.15 -2.12 -0.48
N THR A 44 11.43 -1.02 -0.26
CA THR A 44 11.45 -0.32 1.03
C THR A 44 10.83 -1.18 2.13
N ARG A 45 9.72 -1.85 1.81
CA ARG A 45 9.06 -2.75 2.73
C ARG A 45 9.99 -3.92 3.14
N LEU A 46 10.64 -4.54 2.17
CA LEU A 46 11.59 -5.64 2.43
C LEU A 46 12.76 -5.18 3.29
N ARG A 47 13.33 -4.04 2.96
CA ARG A 47 14.49 -3.49 3.67
C ARG A 47 14.20 -3.26 5.16
N HIS A 48 12.98 -2.79 5.47
CA HIS A 48 12.60 -2.42 6.84
C HIS A 48 11.65 -3.41 7.48
N GLU A 49 11.43 -4.56 6.85
CA GLU A 49 10.53 -5.61 7.35
C GLU A 49 9.12 -5.09 7.63
N ALA A 50 8.67 -4.13 6.84
CA ALA A 50 7.32 -3.60 6.93
C ALA A 50 6.33 -4.53 6.23
N ARG A 51 5.08 -4.47 6.67
CA ARG A 51 3.98 -5.23 6.06
C ARG A 51 2.96 -4.28 5.49
N VAL A 52 2.72 -4.41 4.19
CA VAL A 52 1.70 -3.66 3.47
C VAL A 52 0.43 -4.52 3.43
N TYR A 53 -0.65 -3.98 3.94
CA TYR A 53 -1.94 -4.68 4.00
C TYR A 53 -2.84 -4.34 2.83
N ALA A 54 -2.73 -3.13 2.30
CA ALA A 54 -3.47 -2.71 1.12
C ALA A 54 -2.86 -1.44 0.53
N TYR A 55 -3.10 -1.22 -0.76
CA TYR A 55 -2.74 0.04 -1.40
C TYR A 55 -3.58 0.27 -2.65
N VAL A 56 -3.61 1.51 -3.10
CA VAL A 56 -4.07 1.90 -4.42
C VAL A 56 -3.28 3.13 -4.88
N LEU A 57 -2.85 3.10 -6.15
CA LEU A 57 -2.13 4.20 -6.78
C LEU A 57 -3.10 4.95 -7.67
N MET A 58 -3.58 6.10 -7.19
CA MET A 58 -4.44 7.00 -7.96
C MET A 58 -3.57 7.95 -8.79
N PRO A 59 -4.13 8.63 -9.80
CA PRO A 59 -3.32 9.51 -10.64
C PRO A 59 -2.58 10.62 -9.87
N GLU A 60 -3.14 11.11 -8.77
CA GLU A 60 -2.59 12.24 -8.01
C GLU A 60 -2.30 11.93 -6.55
N HIS A 61 -2.55 10.69 -6.08
CA HIS A 61 -2.29 10.34 -4.68
C HIS A 61 -2.20 8.83 -4.50
N VAL A 62 -1.73 8.43 -3.32
CA VAL A 62 -1.60 7.03 -2.93
C VAL A 62 -2.29 6.84 -1.59
N HIS A 63 -3.06 5.76 -1.48
CA HIS A 63 -3.54 5.24 -0.20
C HIS A 63 -2.78 3.98 0.15
N LEU A 64 -2.37 3.88 1.39
CA LEU A 64 -1.55 2.77 1.89
C LEU A 64 -2.03 2.36 3.27
N LEU A 65 -2.24 1.07 3.48
CA LEU A 65 -2.49 0.49 4.80
C LEU A 65 -1.28 -0.34 5.20
N ILE A 66 -0.58 0.07 6.25
CA ILE A 66 0.73 -0.46 6.60
C ILE A 66 0.87 -0.55 8.13
N ASN A 67 1.69 -1.51 8.61
CA ASN A 67 2.05 -1.59 10.02
C ASN A 67 3.15 -0.58 10.37
N GLU A 68 3.46 -0.44 11.65
CA GLU A 68 4.70 0.20 12.05
C GLU A 68 5.85 -0.77 11.80
N PRO A 69 6.87 -0.35 11.02
CA PRO A 69 8.04 -1.22 10.82
C PRO A 69 8.75 -1.50 12.15
N PRO A 70 9.32 -2.71 12.34
CA PRO A 70 9.94 -3.06 13.62
C PRO A 70 11.24 -2.31 13.93
N ASN A 71 11.96 -1.87 12.90
CA ASN A 71 13.33 -1.35 13.07
C ASN A 71 13.47 0.14 12.73
N ILE A 72 12.39 0.80 12.34
CA ILE A 72 12.44 2.20 11.89
C ILE A 72 11.08 2.83 12.19
N LEU A 73 11.06 4.13 12.49
CA LEU A 73 9.79 4.84 12.64
C LEU A 73 9.06 4.92 11.30
N LEU A 74 7.73 4.85 11.33
CA LEU A 74 6.93 4.95 10.12
C LEU A 74 7.20 6.24 9.35
N ALA A 75 7.38 7.36 10.06
CA ALA A 75 7.73 8.63 9.44
C ALA A 75 9.05 8.56 8.66
N GLN A 76 10.03 7.83 9.18
CA GLN A 76 11.31 7.62 8.50
C GLN A 76 11.17 6.70 7.29
N PHE A 77 10.33 5.67 7.40
CA PHE A 77 10.00 4.78 6.29
C PHE A 77 9.39 5.57 5.13
N LEU A 78 8.39 6.40 5.43
CA LEU A 78 7.70 7.21 4.42
C LEU A 78 8.64 8.25 3.80
N LYS A 79 9.50 8.86 4.61
CA LYS A 79 10.50 9.82 4.13
C LYS A 79 11.45 9.15 3.14
N SER A 80 11.98 7.99 3.48
CA SER A 80 12.86 7.21 2.61
C SER A 80 12.18 6.83 1.30
N PHE A 81 10.96 6.33 1.39
CA PHE A 81 10.14 5.97 0.23
C PHE A 81 9.89 7.18 -0.68
N LYS A 82 9.46 8.30 -0.11
CA LYS A 82 9.15 9.52 -0.87
C LYS A 82 10.41 10.11 -1.52
N GLN A 83 11.53 10.10 -0.82
CA GLN A 83 12.80 10.58 -1.39
C GLN A 83 13.25 9.71 -2.56
N THR A 84 13.19 8.41 -2.43
CA THR A 84 13.64 7.48 -3.48
C THR A 84 12.75 7.60 -4.72
N THR A 85 11.44 7.62 -4.54
CA THR A 85 10.50 7.78 -5.66
C THR A 85 10.63 9.14 -6.32
N SER A 86 10.83 10.20 -5.54
CA SER A 86 11.05 11.55 -6.06
C SER A 86 12.29 11.61 -6.95
N ARG A 87 13.40 11.01 -6.52
CA ARG A 87 14.64 10.97 -7.33
C ARG A 87 14.42 10.30 -8.67
N LYS A 88 13.59 9.28 -8.71
CA LYS A 88 13.29 8.53 -9.94
C LYS A 88 12.32 9.27 -10.86
N LEU A 89 11.34 9.95 -10.30
CA LEU A 89 10.17 10.43 -11.06
C LEU A 89 10.09 11.94 -11.20
N LYS A 90 10.81 12.69 -10.40
CA LYS A 90 10.69 14.16 -10.37
C LYS A 90 11.06 14.81 -11.71
N GLY A 91 12.17 14.38 -12.31
CA GLY A 91 12.66 15.00 -13.54
C GLY A 91 12.91 16.48 -13.33
N SER A 92 12.38 17.30 -14.23
CA SER A 92 12.51 18.77 -14.18
C SER A 92 11.43 19.44 -13.33
N ARG A 93 10.55 18.68 -12.68
CA ARG A 93 9.51 19.24 -11.82
C ARG A 93 10.13 19.87 -10.59
N GLU A 94 9.49 20.90 -10.06
CA GLU A 94 9.94 21.60 -8.84
C GLU A 94 9.93 20.65 -7.64
N GLN A 95 8.86 19.89 -7.50
CA GLN A 95 8.65 18.97 -6.39
C GLN A 95 7.72 17.83 -6.86
N PHE A 96 7.95 16.61 -6.36
CA PHE A 96 7.12 15.48 -6.77
C PHE A 96 5.96 15.24 -5.80
N TRP A 97 6.24 15.20 -4.50
CA TRP A 97 5.26 14.92 -3.45
C TRP A 97 4.96 16.17 -2.64
N GLN A 98 3.72 16.27 -2.13
CA GLN A 98 3.42 17.19 -1.04
C GLN A 98 4.22 16.79 0.19
N ASP A 99 4.63 17.79 0.99
CA ASP A 99 5.43 17.53 2.19
C ASP A 99 4.65 16.77 3.25
N ARG A 100 3.40 17.14 3.44
CA ARG A 100 2.55 16.54 4.45
C ARG A 100 1.80 15.33 3.90
N TYR A 101 1.52 14.37 4.78
CA TYR A 101 0.69 13.23 4.49
C TYR A 101 -0.34 13.06 5.61
N PHE A 102 -1.43 12.34 5.30
CA PHE A 102 -2.47 11.99 6.27
C PHE A 102 -2.12 10.64 6.87
N ASP A 103 -2.26 10.53 8.22
CA ASP A 103 -2.01 9.31 8.96
C ASP A 103 -3.13 9.11 9.97
N ARG A 104 -3.81 7.96 9.89
CA ARG A 104 -4.84 7.59 10.84
C ARG A 104 -4.58 6.18 11.35
N ASN A 105 -4.59 5.99 12.67
CA ASN A 105 -4.48 4.68 13.29
C ASN A 105 -5.73 3.86 13.05
N ILE A 106 -5.56 2.61 12.65
CA ILE A 106 -6.64 1.68 12.36
C ILE A 106 -6.49 0.48 13.29
N SER A 107 -7.46 0.29 14.19
CA SER A 107 -7.49 -0.82 15.14
C SER A 107 -8.77 -1.61 14.98
N GLY A 108 -8.68 -2.93 15.03
CA GLY A 108 -9.82 -3.83 14.96
C GLY A 108 -10.20 -4.24 13.55
N GLU A 109 -10.86 -5.39 13.44
CA GLU A 109 -11.24 -5.99 12.15
C GLU A 109 -12.23 -5.14 11.36
N GLU A 110 -13.19 -4.53 12.04
CA GLU A 110 -14.22 -3.74 11.39
C GLU A 110 -13.61 -2.50 10.73
N ALA A 111 -12.77 -1.78 11.46
CA ALA A 111 -12.09 -0.59 10.92
C ALA A 111 -11.16 -0.96 9.76
N ARG A 112 -10.44 -2.08 9.86
CA ARG A 112 -9.58 -2.58 8.77
C ARG A 112 -10.39 -2.92 7.53
N SER A 113 -11.52 -3.59 7.71
CA SER A 113 -12.42 -3.96 6.61
C SER A 113 -12.95 -2.73 5.89
N GLU A 114 -13.34 -1.70 6.63
CA GLU A 114 -13.81 -0.44 6.06
C GLU A 114 -12.73 0.25 5.23
N VAL A 115 -11.50 0.28 5.73
CA VAL A 115 -10.37 0.89 5.01
C VAL A 115 -10.03 0.10 3.76
N LEU A 116 -10.03 -1.24 3.84
CA LEU A 116 -9.82 -2.10 2.67
C LEU A 116 -10.83 -1.80 1.57
N GLN A 117 -12.11 -1.73 1.94
CA GLN A 117 -13.17 -1.41 0.98
C GLN A 117 -12.98 -0.02 0.39
N TYR A 118 -12.65 0.96 1.21
CA TYR A 118 -12.41 2.32 0.74
C TYR A 118 -11.27 2.37 -0.27
N ILE A 119 -10.14 1.74 0.05
CA ILE A 119 -8.98 1.69 -0.85
C ILE A 119 -9.34 1.04 -2.18
N HIS A 120 -10.00 -0.12 -2.13
CA HIS A 120 -10.29 -0.91 -3.33
C HIS A 120 -11.40 -0.33 -4.19
N ARG A 121 -12.33 0.43 -3.61
CA ARG A 121 -13.40 1.07 -4.35
C ARG A 121 -13.01 2.44 -4.91
N ASN A 122 -11.91 2.99 -4.48
CA ASN A 122 -11.50 4.35 -4.87
C ASN A 122 -11.47 4.54 -6.39
N PRO A 123 -10.88 3.64 -7.20
CA PRO A 123 -10.87 3.81 -8.66
C PRO A 123 -12.26 3.79 -9.28
N VAL A 124 -13.17 2.98 -8.77
CA VAL A 124 -14.57 2.94 -9.24
C VAL A 124 -15.28 4.23 -8.88
N LYS A 125 -15.15 4.67 -7.63
CA LYS A 125 -15.79 5.89 -7.14
C LYS A 125 -15.31 7.13 -7.91
N ARG A 126 -14.04 7.12 -8.35
CA ARG A 126 -13.48 8.21 -9.15
C ARG A 126 -13.79 8.07 -10.64
N GLY A 127 -14.50 7.02 -11.06
CA GLY A 127 -14.90 6.83 -12.44
C GLY A 127 -13.79 6.35 -13.38
N LEU A 128 -12.67 5.85 -12.83
CA LEU A 128 -11.55 5.35 -13.65
C LEU A 128 -11.83 3.99 -14.25
N VAL A 129 -12.58 3.15 -13.55
CA VAL A 129 -12.97 1.80 -13.98
C VAL A 129 -14.39 1.51 -13.54
N ALA A 130 -15.02 0.50 -14.14
CA ALA A 130 -16.40 0.12 -13.79
C ALA A 130 -16.44 -0.81 -12.57
N SER A 131 -15.40 -1.63 -12.36
CA SER A 131 -15.31 -2.53 -11.20
C SER A 131 -13.88 -2.56 -10.67
N PRO A 132 -13.69 -2.89 -9.37
CA PRO A 132 -12.35 -2.83 -8.75
C PRO A 132 -11.32 -3.73 -9.42
N GLY A 133 -11.75 -4.88 -9.93
CA GLY A 133 -10.85 -5.83 -10.59
C GLY A 133 -10.23 -5.34 -11.88
N GLN A 134 -10.80 -4.31 -12.49
CA GLN A 134 -10.28 -3.69 -13.70
C GLN A 134 -9.13 -2.73 -13.44
N TYR A 135 -8.89 -2.38 -12.17
CA TYR A 135 -7.80 -1.48 -11.81
C TYR A 135 -6.63 -2.28 -11.24
N GLU A 136 -5.61 -2.45 -12.05
CA GLU A 136 -4.45 -3.28 -11.69
C GLU A 136 -3.52 -2.64 -10.64
N TRP A 137 -3.62 -1.33 -10.42
CA TRP A 137 -2.72 -0.57 -9.56
C TRP A 137 -3.23 -0.49 -8.13
N SER A 138 -3.73 -1.62 -7.62
CA SER A 138 -4.21 -1.75 -6.25
C SER A 138 -4.05 -3.20 -5.78
N SER A 139 -4.23 -3.41 -4.48
CA SER A 139 -4.20 -4.73 -3.86
C SER A 139 -5.49 -5.53 -4.07
N TYR A 140 -6.50 -5.00 -4.76
CA TYR A 140 -7.80 -5.67 -4.88
C TYR A 140 -7.70 -7.08 -5.46
N ASN A 141 -6.99 -7.24 -6.58
CA ASN A 141 -6.93 -8.54 -7.27
C ASN A 141 -6.24 -9.61 -6.43
N HIS A 142 -5.28 -9.22 -5.60
CA HIS A 142 -4.69 -10.13 -4.63
C HIS A 142 -5.74 -10.65 -3.65
N TYR A 143 -6.56 -9.76 -3.09
CA TYR A 143 -7.61 -10.16 -2.15
C TYR A 143 -8.68 -11.02 -2.82
N ALA A 144 -9.04 -10.71 -4.06
CA ALA A 144 -10.08 -11.43 -4.79
C ALA A 144 -9.64 -12.85 -5.22
N THR A 145 -8.37 -13.02 -5.63
CA THR A 145 -7.93 -14.26 -6.29
C THR A 145 -6.68 -14.88 -5.68
N GLY A 146 -6.00 -14.20 -4.77
CA GLY A 146 -4.73 -14.67 -4.22
C GLY A 146 -3.53 -14.44 -5.13
N VAL A 147 -3.71 -13.79 -6.29
CA VAL A 147 -2.61 -13.53 -7.22
C VAL A 147 -1.54 -12.65 -6.56
N ARG A 148 -0.28 -12.98 -6.80
CA ARG A 148 0.84 -12.18 -6.31
C ARG A 148 1.14 -11.05 -7.28
N GLY A 149 1.25 -9.82 -6.72
CA GLY A 149 1.68 -8.66 -7.50
C GLY A 149 3.10 -8.25 -7.15
N THR A 150 3.49 -7.07 -7.63
CA THR A 150 4.81 -6.50 -7.35
C THR A 150 5.02 -6.25 -5.87
N VAL A 151 3.98 -5.77 -5.17
CA VAL A 151 4.02 -5.52 -3.72
C VAL A 151 3.42 -6.72 -3.01
N GLU A 152 4.18 -7.34 -2.11
CA GLU A 152 3.63 -8.42 -1.29
C GLU A 152 2.63 -7.84 -0.30
N ILE A 153 1.44 -8.39 -0.30
CA ILE A 153 0.34 -7.98 0.58
C ILE A 153 0.24 -8.94 1.75
N GLU A 154 0.22 -8.42 2.96
CA GLU A 154 -0.02 -9.20 4.15
C GLU A 154 -1.51 -9.53 4.23
N SER A 155 -1.85 -10.80 3.97
CA SER A 155 -3.22 -11.27 3.88
C SER A 155 -3.28 -12.76 4.25
N GLU A 156 -4.48 -13.31 4.32
CA GLU A 156 -4.65 -14.74 4.54
C GLU A 156 -4.06 -15.58 3.40
N TRP A 157 -4.14 -15.10 2.16
CA TRP A 157 -3.52 -15.78 1.03
C TRP A 157 -2.01 -15.93 1.24
N THR A 158 -1.35 -14.84 1.59
CA THR A 158 0.09 -14.81 1.82
C THR A 158 0.48 -15.67 3.03
N ALA A 159 -0.30 -15.61 4.11
CA ALA A 159 -0.08 -16.43 5.29
C ALA A 159 -0.20 -17.92 4.98
N ARG A 160 -1.19 -18.31 4.19
CA ARG A 160 -1.36 -19.70 3.74
C ARG A 160 -0.19 -20.16 2.89
N HIS A 161 0.26 -19.32 1.98
CA HIS A 161 1.39 -19.62 1.11
C HIS A 161 2.66 -19.87 1.92
N ARG A 162 2.95 -19.01 2.91
CA ARG A 162 4.08 -19.18 3.82
C ARG A 162 4.02 -20.50 4.58
N ARG A 163 2.85 -20.87 5.11
CA ARG A 163 2.67 -22.12 5.83
C ARG A 163 2.93 -23.33 4.95
N THR A 164 2.43 -23.32 3.73
CA THR A 164 2.62 -24.40 2.77
C THR A 164 4.08 -24.60 2.41
N HIS A 165 4.84 -23.51 2.28
CA HIS A 165 6.26 -23.57 1.90
C HIS A 165 7.20 -23.80 3.09
N SER A 166 6.79 -23.50 4.32
CA SER A 166 7.61 -23.71 5.51
C SER A 166 7.56 -25.17 6.03
N SER A 167 6.60 -25.98 5.57
CA SER A 167 6.50 -27.39 5.95
C SER A 167 7.24 -28.34 5.01
N GLN A 168 8.02 -27.80 4.08
CA GLN A 168 8.94 -28.55 3.21
C GLN A 168 10.38 -28.29 3.62
#